data_257ea5a98af86f89d9f8243f3e845f7f
#
_entry.id   257ea5a98af86f89d9f8243f3e845f7f
#
_cell.length_a   1.000
_cell.length_b   1.000
_cell.length_c   1.000
_cell.angle_alpha   90.00
_cell.angle_beta   90.00
_cell.angle_gamma   90.00
#
_symmetry.space_group_name_H-M   'P 1'
#
loop_
_entity.id
_entity.type
_entity.pdbx_description
1 polymer ?
#
loop_
_entity_poly.entity_id
_entity_poly.type
_entity_poly.pdbx_seq_one_letter_code
_entity_poly.pdbx_strand_id
1 'polypeptide(L)'
;HEENNDEIADCGLRIAESDNPQFTVCDLPDRLITHYRELLRAYVVMGAGNLADEMNTLANLLADAAVSAQRTMQLHVRVLEELIGSLGNRSARHVMNRADLLVMEVMAHLADGYRRRYHERCHPPRQLTLPGFPVAI
;
A
#
# COMPACT_ATOMS: atom_id res chain seq x y z
N HIS A 1 -25.32 22.04 -7.33
CA HIS A 1 -25.41 20.85 -6.45
C HIS A 1 -25.03 19.56 -7.18
N GLU A 2 -25.38 19.44 -8.44
CA GLU A 2 -25.03 18.25 -9.24
C GLU A 2 -23.54 18.20 -9.59
N GLU A 3 -22.91 19.35 -9.84
CA GLU A 3 -21.48 19.43 -10.16
C GLU A 3 -20.57 18.93 -9.03
N ASN A 4 -20.91 19.21 -7.78
CA ASN A 4 -20.12 18.75 -6.64
C ASN A 4 -20.22 17.24 -6.41
N ASN A 5 -21.37 16.65 -6.72
CA ASN A 5 -21.54 15.21 -6.62
C ASN A 5 -20.77 14.46 -7.72
N ASP A 6 -20.73 15.03 -8.92
CA ASP A 6 -20.00 14.43 -10.03
C ASP A 6 -18.48 14.44 -9.81
N GLU A 7 -17.92 15.50 -9.22
CA GLU A 7 -16.50 15.56 -8.87
C GLU A 7 -16.12 14.52 -7.81
N ILE A 8 -16.93 14.36 -6.78
CA ILE A 8 -16.69 13.37 -5.72
C ILE A 8 -16.81 11.96 -6.30
N ALA A 9 -17.80 11.71 -7.14
CA ALA A 9 -17.98 10.44 -7.82
C ALA A 9 -16.81 10.13 -8.77
N ASP A 10 -16.29 11.13 -9.48
CA ASP A 10 -15.14 10.97 -10.36
C ASP A 10 -13.86 10.60 -9.61
N CYS A 11 -13.59 11.20 -8.45
CA CYS A 11 -12.48 10.80 -7.58
C CYS A 11 -12.61 9.34 -7.13
N GLY A 12 -13.82 8.92 -6.76
CA GLY A 12 -14.11 7.55 -6.36
C GLY A 12 -14.00 6.55 -7.50
N LEU A 13 -14.52 6.91 -8.67
CA LEU A 13 -14.46 6.08 -9.86
C LEU A 13 -13.04 5.85 -10.37
N ARG A 14 -12.18 6.84 -10.30
CA ARG A 14 -10.77 6.68 -10.68
C ARG A 14 -10.04 5.68 -9.81
N ILE A 15 -10.35 5.63 -8.53
CA ILE A 15 -9.79 4.64 -7.61
C ILE A 15 -10.32 3.25 -7.95
N ALA A 16 -11.62 3.14 -8.26
CA ALA A 16 -12.25 1.89 -8.65
C ALA A 16 -11.76 1.37 -10.01
N GLU A 17 -11.53 2.25 -10.98
CA GLU A 17 -11.02 1.89 -12.31
C GLU A 17 -9.60 1.32 -12.27
N SER A 18 -8.79 1.74 -11.31
CA SER A 18 -7.46 1.18 -11.13
C SER A 18 -7.49 -0.25 -10.59
N ASP A 19 -8.64 -0.71 -10.15
CA ASP A 19 -8.85 -2.04 -9.58
C ASP A 19 -9.46 -3.00 -10.63
N ASN A 20 -8.91 -2.97 -11.83
CA ASN A 20 -9.36 -3.85 -12.91
C ASN A 20 -9.10 -5.31 -12.55
N PRO A 21 -10.15 -6.18 -12.53
CA PRO A 21 -10.00 -7.58 -12.18
C PRO A 21 -9.11 -8.40 -13.12
N GLN A 22 -8.76 -7.86 -14.28
CA GLN A 22 -7.82 -8.49 -15.21
C GLN A 22 -6.36 -8.36 -14.81
N PHE A 23 -6.04 -7.47 -13.86
CA PHE A 23 -4.68 -7.34 -13.36
C PHE A 23 -4.34 -8.47 -12.42
N THR A 24 -3.27 -9.19 -12.75
CA THR A 24 -2.70 -10.23 -11.88
C THR A 24 -1.48 -9.68 -11.13
N VAL A 25 -1.02 -10.43 -10.13
CA VAL A 25 0.21 -10.08 -9.39
C VAL A 25 1.41 -10.00 -10.34
N CYS A 26 1.39 -10.72 -11.44
CA CYS A 26 2.45 -10.70 -12.45
C CYS A 26 2.60 -9.34 -13.13
N ASP A 27 1.57 -8.50 -13.12
CA ASP A 27 1.61 -7.16 -13.71
C ASP A 27 2.26 -6.11 -12.81
N LEU A 28 2.58 -6.47 -11.56
CA LEU A 28 3.27 -5.58 -10.65
C LEU A 28 4.75 -5.47 -10.99
N PRO A 29 5.38 -4.29 -10.81
CA PRO A 29 6.81 -4.17 -10.99
C PRO A 29 7.58 -5.16 -10.12
N ASP A 30 8.57 -5.84 -10.69
CA ASP A 30 9.41 -6.81 -9.97
C ASP A 30 10.04 -6.22 -8.72
N ARG A 31 10.35 -4.94 -8.76
CA ARG A 31 10.87 -4.18 -7.64
C ARG A 31 9.94 -4.21 -6.42
N LEU A 32 8.63 -4.07 -6.63
CA LEU A 32 7.66 -4.12 -5.54
C LEU A 32 7.54 -5.53 -4.96
N ILE A 33 7.53 -6.53 -5.82
CA ILE A 33 7.45 -7.93 -5.41
C ILE A 33 8.70 -8.31 -4.59
N THR A 34 9.86 -7.94 -5.07
CA THR A 34 11.13 -8.20 -4.37
C THR A 34 11.18 -7.49 -3.03
N HIS A 35 10.79 -6.22 -2.99
CA HIS A 35 10.76 -5.43 -1.75
C HIS A 35 9.80 -6.05 -0.73
N TYR A 36 8.63 -6.46 -1.17
CA TYR A 36 7.65 -7.13 -0.30
C TYR A 36 8.19 -8.44 0.26
N ARG A 37 8.83 -9.24 -0.60
CA ARG A 37 9.42 -10.52 -0.20
C ARG A 37 10.51 -10.34 0.85
N GLU A 38 11.40 -9.39 0.66
CA GLU A 38 12.48 -9.08 1.60
C GLU A 38 11.94 -8.58 2.93
N LEU A 39 10.94 -7.69 2.89
CA LEU A 39 10.30 -7.16 4.07
C LEU A 39 9.59 -8.27 4.87
N LEU A 40 8.88 -9.16 4.18
CA LEU A 40 8.20 -10.28 4.82
C LEU A 40 9.21 -11.21 5.51
N ARG A 41 10.31 -11.53 4.86
CA ARG A 41 11.38 -12.35 5.45
C ARG A 41 11.96 -11.69 6.69
N ALA A 42 12.28 -10.41 6.60
CA ALA A 42 12.83 -9.67 7.74
C ALA A 42 11.84 -9.61 8.91
N TYR A 43 10.57 -9.37 8.62
CA TYR A 43 9.50 -9.29 9.62
C TYR A 43 9.32 -10.64 10.36
N VAL A 44 9.32 -11.74 9.62
CA VAL A 44 9.18 -13.08 10.20
C VAL A 44 10.33 -13.39 11.17
N VAL A 45 11.54 -12.96 10.84
CA VAL A 45 12.73 -13.23 11.65
C VAL A 45 12.84 -12.27 12.85
N MET A 46 12.69 -10.97 12.60
CA MET A 46 12.97 -9.92 13.59
C MET A 46 11.74 -9.38 14.30
N GLY A 47 10.55 -9.55 13.72
CA GLY A 47 9.33 -8.93 14.22
C GLY A 47 9.21 -7.44 13.85
N ALA A 48 8.20 -6.78 14.42
CA ALA A 48 7.82 -5.42 14.04
C ALA A 48 8.79 -4.31 14.47
N GLY A 49 9.66 -4.57 15.43
CA GLY A 49 10.33 -3.53 16.24
C GLY A 49 11.12 -2.47 15.46
N ASN A 50 11.72 -2.83 14.32
CA ASN A 50 12.59 -1.91 13.57
C ASN A 50 12.18 -1.75 12.10
N LEU A 51 11.02 -2.26 11.72
CA LEU A 51 10.60 -2.30 10.32
C LEU A 51 9.46 -1.32 9.98
N ALA A 52 9.11 -0.43 10.89
CA ALA A 52 8.03 0.53 10.67
C ALA A 52 8.31 1.45 9.48
N ASP A 53 9.54 1.92 9.34
CA ASP A 53 9.94 2.79 8.24
C ASP A 53 9.91 2.04 6.90
N GLU A 54 10.36 0.81 6.88
CA GLU A 54 10.33 -0.06 5.70
C GLU A 54 8.88 -0.38 5.29
N MET A 55 8.02 -0.65 6.25
CA MET A 55 6.59 -0.87 5.99
C MET A 55 5.92 0.36 5.42
N ASN A 56 6.22 1.52 5.97
CA ASN A 56 5.72 2.80 5.46
C ASN A 56 6.25 3.08 4.05
N THR A 57 7.53 2.83 3.81
CA THR A 57 8.14 2.97 2.48
C THR A 57 7.46 2.05 1.46
N LEU A 58 7.25 0.80 1.81
CA LEU A 58 6.55 -0.16 0.94
C LEU A 58 5.12 0.30 0.65
N ALA A 59 4.39 0.72 1.67
CA ALA A 59 3.02 1.21 1.50
C ALA A 59 2.96 2.43 0.57
N ASN A 60 3.91 3.34 0.67
CA ASN A 60 4.02 4.48 -0.24
C ASN A 60 4.32 4.04 -1.67
N LEU A 61 5.21 3.09 -1.86
CA LEU A 61 5.51 2.54 -3.19
C LEU A 61 4.29 1.87 -3.81
N LEU A 62 3.53 1.11 -3.03
CA LEU A 62 2.28 0.48 -3.48
C LEU A 62 1.25 1.53 -3.87
N ALA A 63 1.10 2.56 -3.06
CA ALA A 63 0.16 3.64 -3.34
C ALA A 63 0.60 4.48 -4.55
N ASP A 64 1.89 4.74 -4.74
CA ASP A 64 2.43 5.43 -5.91
C ASP A 64 2.18 4.64 -7.20
N ALA A 65 2.24 3.33 -7.11
CA ALA A 65 1.94 2.43 -8.23
C ALA A 65 0.44 2.17 -8.40
N ALA A 66 -0.42 2.84 -7.63
CA ALA A 66 -1.87 2.68 -7.63
C ALA A 66 -2.31 1.22 -7.38
N VAL A 67 -1.59 0.51 -6.53
CA VAL A 67 -1.92 -0.87 -6.15
C VAL A 67 -3.04 -0.85 -5.13
N SER A 68 -4.14 -1.53 -5.42
CA SER A 68 -5.28 -1.62 -4.51
C SER A 68 -4.99 -2.52 -3.31
N ALA A 69 -5.83 -2.41 -2.29
CA ALA A 69 -5.77 -3.30 -1.12
C ALA A 69 -5.93 -4.77 -1.54
N GLN A 70 -6.84 -5.06 -2.46
CA GLN A 70 -7.06 -6.41 -2.97
C GLN A 70 -5.81 -6.97 -3.65
N ARG A 71 -5.16 -6.19 -4.50
CA ARG A 71 -3.93 -6.60 -5.18
C ARG A 71 -2.77 -6.75 -4.20
N THR A 72 -2.72 -5.92 -3.19
CA THR A 72 -1.73 -6.05 -2.10
C THR A 72 -1.93 -7.37 -1.35
N MET A 73 -3.18 -7.75 -1.06
CA MET A 73 -3.46 -9.05 -0.44
C MET A 73 -3.06 -10.22 -1.35
N GLN A 74 -3.32 -10.14 -2.64
CA GLN A 74 -2.90 -11.15 -3.60
C GLN A 74 -1.37 -11.29 -3.64
N LEU A 75 -0.66 -10.18 -3.62
CA LEU A 75 0.80 -10.15 -3.52
C LEU A 75 1.27 -10.82 -2.22
N HIS A 76 0.64 -10.49 -1.10
CA HIS A 76 0.96 -11.09 0.20
C HIS A 76 0.81 -12.60 0.18
N VAL A 77 -0.33 -13.09 -0.27
CA VAL A 77 -0.62 -14.53 -0.34
C VAL A 77 0.41 -15.25 -1.22
N ARG A 78 0.72 -14.70 -2.37
CA ARG A 78 1.70 -15.29 -3.28
C ARG A 78 3.10 -15.37 -2.67
N VAL A 79 3.57 -14.28 -2.10
CA VAL A 79 4.90 -14.26 -1.45
C VAL A 79 4.93 -15.18 -0.24
N LEU A 80 3.84 -15.22 0.53
CA LEU A 80 3.71 -16.11 1.67
C LEU A 80 3.74 -17.58 1.25
N GLU A 81 3.02 -17.96 0.20
CA GLU A 81 3.03 -19.32 -0.33
C GLU A 81 4.43 -19.74 -0.77
N GLU A 82 5.16 -18.87 -1.44
CA GLU A 82 6.57 -19.13 -1.80
C GLU A 82 7.43 -19.36 -0.56
N LEU A 83 7.22 -18.57 0.49
CA LEU A 83 8.03 -18.65 1.71
C LEU A 83 7.75 -19.93 2.51
N ILE A 84 6.49 -20.33 2.62
CA ILE A 84 6.09 -21.51 3.42
C ILE A 84 6.21 -22.82 2.64
N GLY A 85 6.31 -22.79 1.32
CA GLY A 85 6.28 -23.99 0.46
C GLY A 85 7.40 -25.00 0.76
N SER A 86 8.51 -24.54 1.35
CA SER A 86 9.63 -25.39 1.73
C SER A 86 9.69 -25.70 3.23
N LEU A 87 8.72 -25.25 4.01
CA LEU A 87 8.72 -25.36 5.47
C LEU A 87 7.83 -26.51 5.96
N GLY A 88 8.23 -27.10 7.10
CA GLY A 88 7.35 -28.04 7.81
C GLY A 88 6.15 -27.34 8.44
N ASN A 89 5.11 -28.12 8.78
CA ASN A 89 3.82 -27.58 9.25
C ASN A 89 3.94 -26.62 10.45
N ARG A 90 4.81 -26.94 11.40
CA ARG A 90 5.00 -26.11 12.61
C ARG A 90 5.63 -24.78 12.25
N SER A 91 6.67 -24.80 11.44
CA SER A 91 7.36 -23.59 10.99
C SER A 91 6.47 -22.75 10.08
N ALA A 92 5.72 -23.39 9.17
CA ALA A 92 4.76 -22.71 8.31
C ALA A 92 3.71 -21.95 9.12
N ARG A 93 3.16 -22.57 10.17
CA ARG A 93 2.16 -21.90 11.02
C ARG A 93 2.73 -20.68 11.73
N HIS A 94 3.97 -20.79 12.24
CA HIS A 94 4.64 -19.66 12.87
C HIS A 94 4.86 -18.50 11.89
N VAL A 95 5.31 -18.82 10.68
CA VAL A 95 5.50 -17.82 9.61
C VAL A 95 4.17 -17.17 9.24
N MET A 96 3.12 -17.96 9.06
CA MET A 96 1.79 -17.45 8.72
C MET A 96 1.27 -16.45 9.76
N ASN A 97 1.38 -16.80 11.05
CA ASN A 97 0.92 -15.91 12.11
C ASN A 97 1.65 -14.57 12.10
N ARG A 98 2.94 -14.57 11.85
CA ARG A 98 3.73 -13.34 11.76
C ARG A 98 3.44 -12.57 10.47
N ALA A 99 3.28 -13.28 9.37
CA ALA A 99 2.95 -12.68 8.08
C ALA A 99 1.58 -11.97 8.11
N ASP A 100 0.62 -12.55 8.81
CA ASP A 100 -0.70 -11.92 8.98
C ASP A 100 -0.59 -10.59 9.73
N LEU A 101 0.26 -10.50 10.73
CA LEU A 101 0.52 -9.24 11.43
C LEU A 101 1.17 -8.21 10.50
N LEU A 102 2.12 -8.63 9.68
CA LEU A 102 2.75 -7.74 8.70
C LEU A 102 1.73 -7.15 7.74
N VAL A 103 0.88 -8.00 7.14
CA VAL A 103 -0.09 -7.52 6.14
C VAL A 103 -1.10 -6.57 6.76
N MET A 104 -1.50 -6.78 8.00
CA MET A 104 -2.38 -5.85 8.71
C MET A 104 -1.74 -4.48 8.86
N GLU A 105 -0.47 -4.41 9.24
CA GLU A 105 0.26 -3.15 9.35
C GLU A 105 0.46 -2.48 7.99
N VAL A 106 0.84 -3.24 6.97
CA VAL A 106 0.97 -2.72 5.60
C VAL A 106 -0.36 -2.16 5.10
N MET A 107 -1.46 -2.86 5.36
CA MET A 107 -2.80 -2.40 4.98
C MET A 107 -3.20 -1.11 5.69
N ALA A 108 -2.86 -0.97 6.96
CA ALA A 108 -3.12 0.25 7.71
C ALA A 108 -2.35 1.44 7.10
N HIS A 109 -1.08 1.27 6.82
CA HIS A 109 -0.27 2.31 6.16
C HIS A 109 -0.76 2.62 4.75
N LEU A 110 -1.17 1.60 4.01
CA LEU A 110 -1.72 1.76 2.67
C LEU A 110 -3.03 2.54 2.68
N ALA A 111 -3.92 2.22 3.61
CA ALA A 111 -5.20 2.92 3.79
C ALA A 111 -4.98 4.39 4.14
N ASP A 112 -4.07 4.68 5.06
CA ASP A 112 -3.72 6.05 5.43
C ASP A 112 -3.06 6.80 4.26
N GLY A 113 -2.23 6.14 3.50
CA GLY A 113 -1.60 6.68 2.30
C GLY A 113 -2.63 7.06 1.23
N TYR A 114 -3.59 6.19 0.96
CA TYR A 114 -4.67 6.47 0.01
C TYR A 114 -5.61 7.55 0.51
N ARG A 115 -5.97 7.52 1.78
CA ARG A 115 -6.79 8.55 2.40
C ARG A 115 -6.15 9.93 2.25
N ARG A 116 -4.86 10.04 2.51
CA ARG A 116 -4.10 11.28 2.37
C ARG A 116 -4.08 11.77 0.92
N ARG A 117 -3.81 10.88 -0.03
CA ARG A 117 -3.79 11.21 -1.47
C ARG A 117 -5.15 11.59 -1.99
N TYR A 118 -6.19 10.90 -1.57
CA TYR A 118 -7.56 11.24 -1.89
C TYR A 118 -7.89 12.64 -1.38
N HIS A 119 -7.55 12.94 -0.13
CA HIS A 119 -7.79 14.25 0.46
C HIS A 119 -7.03 15.35 -0.28
N GLU A 120 -5.76 15.15 -0.59
CA GLU A 120 -4.94 16.11 -1.34
C GLU A 120 -5.47 16.34 -2.76
N ARG A 121 -5.98 15.29 -3.40
CA ARG A 121 -6.53 15.36 -4.77
C ARG A 121 -7.86 16.09 -4.82
N CYS A 122 -8.74 15.83 -3.88
CA CYS A 122 -10.07 16.44 -3.81
C CYS A 122 -10.08 17.80 -3.09
N HIS A 123 -9.11 18.03 -2.22
CA HIS A 123 -8.93 19.25 -1.44
C HIS A 123 -7.46 19.67 -1.50
N PRO A 124 -7.00 20.19 -2.66
CA PRO A 124 -5.61 20.60 -2.78
C PRO A 124 -5.28 21.67 -1.73
N PRO A 125 -4.12 21.59 -1.07
CA PRO A 125 -3.73 22.58 -0.08
C PRO A 125 -3.66 23.95 -0.74
N ARG A 126 -4.39 24.92 -0.18
CA ARG A 126 -4.30 26.29 -0.61
C ARG A 126 -2.95 26.83 -0.20
N GLN A 127 -2.17 27.24 -1.17
CA GLN A 127 -0.98 28.04 -0.88
C GLN A 127 -1.43 29.37 -0.29
N LEU A 128 -1.29 29.52 1.01
CA LEU A 128 -1.50 30.79 1.68
C LEU A 128 -0.35 31.71 1.33
N THR A 129 -0.60 32.56 0.34
CA THR A 129 0.31 33.65 0.05
C THR A 129 0.04 34.77 1.06
N LEU A 130 0.92 34.94 2.00
CA LEU A 130 0.85 36.12 2.89
C LEU A 130 1.16 37.38 2.08
N PRO A 131 0.34 38.45 2.24
CA PRO A 131 0.62 39.70 1.56
C PRO A 131 2.03 40.23 1.92
N GLY A 132 2.84 40.51 0.92
CA GLY A 132 4.20 41.01 1.10
C GLY A 132 5.28 39.95 1.22
N PHE A 133 4.94 38.66 1.22
CA PHE A 133 5.92 37.57 1.22
C PHE A 133 5.86 36.81 -0.09
N PRO A 134 6.96 36.74 -0.84
CA PRO A 134 7.00 35.93 -2.05
C PRO A 134 6.92 34.45 -1.70
N VAL A 135 6.07 33.72 -2.44
CA VAL A 135 5.83 32.30 -2.23
C VAL A 135 6.92 31.42 -2.81
N ALA A 136 7.79 31.98 -3.61
CA ALA A 136 8.84 31.27 -4.34
C ALA A 136 10.06 30.98 -3.48
N ILE A 137 9.87 30.38 -2.35
CA ILE A 137 11.02 29.99 -1.51
C ILE A 137 10.92 28.50 -1.19
#